data_f8a594cfed2f356def2bdea5319c7382
#
_entry.id   f8a594cfed2f356def2bdea5319c7382
#
_cell.length_a   1.000
_cell.length_b   1.000
_cell.length_c   1.000
_cell.angle_alpha   90.00
_cell.angle_beta   90.00
_cell.angle_gamma   90.00
#
_symmetry.space_group_name_H-M   'P 1'
#
loop_
_entity.id
_entity.type
_entity.pdbx_description
1 polymer ?
#
loop_
_entity_poly.entity_id
_entity_poly.type
_entity_poly.pdbx_seq_one_letter_code
_entity_poly.pdbx_strand_id
1 'polypeptide(L)'
;VVHGAAPVEDGPVHRDALAGPDPQAVADDYRFEQRFVTRRAPGGVKFWPKSWVVHFRADCVPAFPARYWRAPRIPKGARIVIFAGSLNPPDAIAGRWSEKDQHRSAADHLRAAFDGRRRESLSKHLRHYVRPVAWVDKLWRE
;
A
#
# COMPACT_ATOMS: atom_id res chain seq x y z
N VAL A 1 62.23 7.18 -14.69
CA VAL A 1 61.80 8.54 -14.34
C VAL A 1 60.35 8.45 -13.92
N VAL A 2 60.11 8.48 -12.61
CA VAL A 2 58.75 8.37 -12.03
C VAL A 2 58.27 9.81 -11.85
N HIS A 3 57.20 10.19 -12.56
CA HIS A 3 56.55 11.46 -12.40
C HIS A 3 55.63 11.37 -11.17
N GLY A 4 55.99 12.11 -10.11
CA GLY A 4 55.17 12.25 -8.92
C GLY A 4 53.91 13.03 -9.25
N ALA A 5 52.76 12.46 -8.89
CA ALA A 5 51.49 13.16 -8.89
C ALA A 5 51.49 14.24 -7.79
N ALA A 6 51.15 15.47 -8.14
CA ALA A 6 50.97 16.56 -7.20
C ALA A 6 49.83 16.27 -6.22
N PRO A 7 49.94 16.68 -4.96
CA PRO A 7 48.84 16.52 -4.00
C PRO A 7 47.64 17.37 -4.44
N VAL A 8 46.48 16.75 -4.45
CA VAL A 8 45.18 17.43 -4.59
C VAL A 8 44.99 18.27 -3.35
N GLU A 9 45.05 19.60 -3.46
CA GLU A 9 44.67 20.49 -2.37
C GLU A 9 43.18 20.33 -2.08
N ASP A 10 42.87 19.79 -0.91
CA ASP A 10 41.50 19.81 -0.36
C ASP A 10 41.15 21.27 -0.04
N GLY A 11 40.56 21.95 -1.03
CA GLY A 11 39.92 23.24 -0.80
C GLY A 11 38.85 23.11 0.28
N PRO A 12 38.55 24.16 1.03
CA PRO A 12 37.52 24.11 2.05
C PRO A 12 36.19 23.73 1.42
N VAL A 13 35.75 22.52 1.72
CA VAL A 13 34.40 22.09 1.36
C VAL A 13 33.44 23.06 2.07
N HIS A 14 32.77 23.89 1.30
CA HIS A 14 31.75 24.80 1.81
C HIS A 14 30.63 23.93 2.37
N ARG A 15 30.69 23.69 3.70
CA ARG A 15 29.63 22.94 4.43
C ARG A 15 28.27 23.62 4.33
N ASP A 16 28.25 24.91 4.07
CA ASP A 16 27.01 25.68 3.91
C ASP A 16 26.23 25.38 2.61
N ALA A 17 26.90 24.81 1.61
CA ALA A 17 26.24 24.40 0.36
C ALA A 17 25.42 23.11 0.52
N LEU A 18 25.58 22.38 1.64
CA LEU A 18 24.84 21.18 1.98
C LEU A 18 23.77 21.42 3.06
N ALA A 19 23.56 22.66 3.49
CA ALA A 19 22.43 23.03 4.33
C ALA A 19 21.16 22.86 3.49
N GLY A 20 20.65 21.64 3.46
CA GLY A 20 19.32 21.35 2.94
C GLY A 20 18.25 22.15 3.72
N PRO A 21 17.05 22.27 3.21
CA PRO A 21 15.97 22.94 3.93
C PRO A 21 15.84 22.30 5.33
N ASP A 22 15.54 23.12 6.32
CA ASP A 22 15.30 22.70 7.70
C ASP A 22 14.40 21.46 7.72
N PRO A 23 14.85 20.33 8.29
CA PRO A 23 14.07 19.09 8.32
C PRO A 23 12.66 19.28 8.91
N GLN A 24 12.52 20.19 9.90
CA GLN A 24 11.24 20.47 10.52
C GLN A 24 10.32 21.25 9.58
N ALA A 25 10.83 22.25 8.89
CA ALA A 25 10.07 23.00 7.89
C ALA A 25 9.63 22.08 6.73
N VAL A 26 10.46 21.11 6.36
CA VAL A 26 10.10 20.09 5.36
C VAL A 26 9.02 19.16 5.89
N ALA A 27 9.10 18.72 7.15
CA ALA A 27 8.08 17.88 7.76
C ALA A 27 6.73 18.58 7.88
N ASP A 28 6.73 19.87 8.16
CA ASP A 28 5.52 20.68 8.28
C ASP A 28 4.85 20.94 6.92
N ASP A 29 5.65 21.16 5.87
CA ASP A 29 5.16 21.36 4.49
C ASP A 29 4.67 20.05 3.83
N TYR A 30 5.25 18.94 4.21
CA TYR A 30 4.97 17.64 3.60
C TYR A 30 4.45 16.64 4.63
N ARG A 31 3.13 16.56 4.70
CA ARG A 31 2.43 15.64 5.58
C ARG A 31 2.79 14.15 5.35
N PHE A 32 3.37 13.84 4.18
CA PHE A 32 3.78 12.50 3.78
C PHE A 32 5.06 12.57 2.95
N GLU A 33 6.02 11.72 3.28
CA GLU A 33 7.28 11.52 2.59
C GLU A 33 7.13 11.45 1.05
N GLN A 34 6.13 10.74 0.59
CA GLN A 34 5.85 10.57 -0.84
C GLN A 34 5.57 11.90 -1.56
N ARG A 35 4.95 12.87 -0.90
CA ARG A 35 4.74 14.20 -1.48
C ARG A 35 6.05 14.95 -1.64
N PHE A 36 6.93 14.85 -0.65
CA PHE A 36 8.26 15.46 -0.71
C PHE A 36 9.05 14.91 -1.89
N VAL A 37 9.18 13.57 -1.98
CA VAL A 37 9.90 12.91 -3.07
C VAL A 37 9.31 13.28 -4.43
N THR A 38 7.98 13.25 -4.59
CA THR A 38 7.32 13.57 -5.86
C THR A 38 7.58 15.00 -6.32
N ARG A 39 7.65 15.97 -5.40
CA ARG A 39 7.87 17.39 -5.74
C ARG A 39 9.33 17.75 -5.95
N ARG A 40 10.25 17.04 -5.30
CA ARG A 40 11.69 17.33 -5.31
C ARG A 40 12.49 16.46 -6.27
N ALA A 41 11.87 15.43 -6.88
CA ALA A 41 12.57 14.55 -7.82
C ALA A 41 13.09 15.34 -9.04
N PRO A 42 14.41 15.37 -9.28
CA PRO A 42 14.97 16.01 -10.46
C PRO A 42 14.39 15.41 -11.76
N GLY A 43 13.91 16.25 -12.67
CA GLY A 43 13.28 15.80 -13.91
C GLY A 43 11.84 15.27 -13.76
N GLY A 44 11.26 15.39 -12.57
CA GLY A 44 9.91 14.93 -12.27
C GLY A 44 9.78 13.42 -12.06
N VAL A 45 8.58 12.96 -11.72
CA VAL A 45 8.28 11.55 -11.50
C VAL A 45 7.43 11.02 -12.64
N LYS A 46 7.89 9.93 -13.28
CA LYS A 46 7.08 9.20 -14.26
C LYS A 46 6.28 8.13 -13.51
N PHE A 47 4.98 8.22 -13.59
CA PHE A 47 4.08 7.24 -12.99
C PHE A 47 3.79 6.10 -13.96
N TRP A 48 3.60 4.90 -13.42
CA TRP A 48 3.07 3.78 -14.17
C TRP A 48 1.68 4.11 -14.73
N PRO A 49 1.30 3.56 -15.89
CA PRO A 49 -0.08 3.66 -16.36
C PRO A 49 -1.05 3.24 -15.25
N LYS A 50 -2.09 4.03 -15.00
CA LYS A 50 -3.05 3.80 -13.91
C LYS A 50 -3.66 2.40 -13.92
N SER A 51 -3.84 1.82 -15.10
CA SER A 51 -4.38 0.46 -15.27
C SER A 51 -3.40 -0.65 -14.85
N TRP A 52 -2.10 -0.35 -14.74
CA TRP A 52 -1.11 -1.36 -14.35
C TRP A 52 -1.02 -1.56 -12.85
N VAL A 53 -1.25 -0.50 -12.11
CA VAL A 53 -1.14 -0.50 -10.64
C VAL A 53 -2.53 -0.40 -10.06
N VAL A 54 -2.95 -1.45 -9.36
CA VAL A 54 -4.27 -1.55 -8.76
C VAL A 54 -4.15 -1.79 -7.25
N HIS A 55 -5.09 -1.23 -6.52
CA HIS A 55 -5.16 -1.42 -5.08
C HIS A 55 -6.09 -2.59 -4.77
N PHE A 56 -5.59 -3.63 -4.06
CA PHE A 56 -6.35 -4.86 -3.82
C PHE A 56 -7.77 -4.59 -3.29
N ARG A 57 -7.88 -3.79 -2.23
CA ARG A 57 -9.16 -3.51 -1.58
C ARG A 57 -10.14 -2.73 -2.46
N ALA A 58 -9.64 -1.76 -3.22
CA ALA A 58 -10.47 -0.86 -4.02
C ALA A 58 -10.84 -1.45 -5.38
N ASP A 59 -9.89 -2.14 -6.02
CA ASP A 59 -10.02 -2.50 -7.42
C ASP A 59 -10.24 -4.01 -7.65
N CYS A 60 -9.79 -4.86 -6.70
CA CYS A 60 -9.92 -6.32 -6.83
C CYS A 60 -11.13 -6.87 -6.06
N VAL A 61 -11.47 -6.26 -4.90
CA VAL A 61 -12.59 -6.72 -4.08
C VAL A 61 -13.90 -6.19 -4.65
N PRO A 62 -14.89 -7.07 -4.95
CA PRO A 62 -16.18 -6.62 -5.45
C PRO A 62 -16.87 -5.62 -4.52
N ALA A 63 -17.60 -4.67 -5.08
CA ALA A 63 -18.41 -3.75 -4.30
C ALA A 63 -19.47 -4.48 -3.47
N PHE A 64 -19.90 -3.89 -2.34
CA PHE A 64 -21.05 -4.38 -1.59
C PHE A 64 -22.34 -4.23 -2.45
N PRO A 65 -23.22 -5.23 -2.44
CA PRO A 65 -23.18 -6.48 -1.70
C PRO A 65 -22.50 -7.65 -2.44
N ALA A 66 -22.03 -7.47 -3.69
CA ALA A 66 -21.51 -8.55 -4.54
C ALA A 66 -20.33 -9.34 -3.94
N ARG A 67 -19.57 -8.74 -3.01
CA ARG A 67 -18.45 -9.40 -2.32
C ARG A 67 -18.83 -10.66 -1.53
N TYR A 68 -20.11 -10.86 -1.22
CA TYR A 68 -20.58 -12.04 -0.49
C TYR A 68 -20.66 -13.30 -1.35
N TRP A 69 -20.81 -13.13 -2.68
CA TRP A 69 -20.88 -14.27 -3.61
C TRP A 69 -19.82 -14.24 -4.70
N ARG A 70 -19.18 -13.09 -4.96
CA ARG A 70 -18.09 -13.00 -5.93
C ARG A 70 -16.74 -12.91 -5.22
N ALA A 71 -15.77 -13.75 -5.63
CA ALA A 71 -14.40 -13.66 -5.15
C ALA A 71 -13.69 -12.46 -5.78
N PRO A 72 -12.70 -11.87 -5.06
CA PRO A 72 -11.81 -10.86 -5.62
C PRO A 72 -11.13 -11.34 -6.90
N ARG A 73 -10.99 -10.44 -7.88
CA ARG A 73 -10.36 -10.72 -9.18
C ARG A 73 -9.37 -9.61 -9.54
N ILE A 74 -8.30 -9.99 -10.21
CA ILE A 74 -7.35 -9.02 -10.77
C ILE A 74 -8.02 -8.33 -11.97
N PRO A 75 -8.12 -7.00 -12.01
CA PRO A 75 -8.60 -6.27 -13.17
C PRO A 75 -7.77 -6.56 -14.42
N LYS A 76 -8.42 -6.57 -15.56
CA LYS A 76 -7.74 -6.79 -16.85
C LYS A 76 -6.69 -5.69 -17.09
N GLY A 77 -5.47 -6.11 -17.42
CA GLY A 77 -4.35 -5.20 -17.67
C GLY A 77 -3.54 -4.82 -16.43
N ALA A 78 -3.98 -5.17 -15.23
CA ALA A 78 -3.20 -4.96 -14.02
C ALA A 78 -1.90 -5.81 -14.03
N ARG A 79 -0.82 -5.21 -13.60
CA ARG A 79 0.52 -5.82 -13.50
C ARG A 79 1.06 -5.83 -12.08
N ILE A 80 0.62 -4.87 -11.28
CA ILE A 80 1.04 -4.69 -9.90
C ILE A 80 -0.21 -4.57 -9.04
N VAL A 81 -0.31 -5.38 -8.00
CA VAL A 81 -1.38 -5.30 -6.99
C VAL A 81 -0.77 -4.81 -5.70
N ILE A 82 -1.25 -3.67 -5.21
CA ILE A 82 -0.79 -3.07 -3.95
C ILE A 82 -1.75 -3.48 -2.84
N PHE A 83 -1.19 -4.03 -1.77
CA PHE A 83 -1.86 -4.24 -0.51
C PHE A 83 -1.50 -3.07 0.42
N ALA A 84 -2.48 -2.26 0.78
CA ALA A 84 -2.28 -1.13 1.68
C ALA A 84 -3.34 -1.12 2.78
N GLY A 85 -2.93 -0.66 3.97
CA GLY A 85 -3.76 -0.66 5.16
C GLY A 85 -3.74 -2.01 5.88
N SER A 86 -4.87 -2.38 6.48
CA SER A 86 -4.97 -3.54 7.37
C SER A 86 -5.15 -4.89 6.66
N LEU A 87 -5.37 -4.90 5.35
CA LEU A 87 -5.60 -6.13 4.60
C LEU A 87 -4.33 -6.47 3.82
N ASN A 88 -3.59 -7.43 4.33
CA ASN A 88 -2.33 -7.93 3.79
C ASN A 88 -2.54 -9.19 2.93
N PRO A 89 -1.54 -9.63 2.14
CA PRO A 89 -1.67 -10.87 1.35
C PRO A 89 -2.09 -12.09 2.17
N PRO A 90 -1.51 -12.40 3.34
CA PRO A 90 -1.97 -13.51 4.20
C PRO A 90 -3.44 -13.38 4.63
N ASP A 91 -3.93 -12.16 4.89
CA ASP A 91 -5.32 -11.93 5.24
C ASP A 91 -6.26 -12.18 4.06
N ALA A 92 -5.85 -11.75 2.85
CA ALA A 92 -6.60 -12.01 1.63
C ALA A 92 -6.70 -13.52 1.32
N ILE A 93 -5.60 -14.26 1.50
CA ILE A 93 -5.57 -15.73 1.36
C ILE A 93 -6.53 -16.37 2.34
N ALA A 94 -6.48 -15.99 3.61
CA ALA A 94 -7.33 -16.51 4.67
C ALA A 94 -8.78 -16.02 4.60
N GLY A 95 -9.11 -15.03 3.77
CA GLY A 95 -10.45 -14.44 3.72
C GLY A 95 -10.77 -13.63 4.98
N ARG A 96 -9.80 -12.93 5.55
CA ARG A 96 -9.94 -12.01 6.69
C ARG A 96 -9.83 -10.58 6.19
N TRP A 97 -10.56 -9.65 6.79
CA TRP A 97 -10.44 -8.23 6.44
C TRP A 97 -9.21 -7.57 7.06
N SER A 98 -8.76 -8.10 8.18
CA SER A 98 -7.55 -7.68 8.88
C SER A 98 -7.00 -8.85 9.69
N GLU A 99 -5.76 -8.74 10.14
CA GLU A 99 -5.11 -9.72 11.03
C GLU A 99 -5.92 -10.00 12.31
N LYS A 100 -6.65 -8.98 12.79
CA LYS A 100 -7.49 -9.08 14.01
C LYS A 100 -8.82 -9.76 13.77
N ASP A 101 -9.20 -9.99 12.53
CA ASP A 101 -10.47 -10.62 12.18
C ASP A 101 -10.30 -12.12 12.02
N GLN A 102 -11.31 -12.86 12.46
CA GLN A 102 -11.39 -14.28 12.15
C GLN A 102 -12.03 -14.48 10.78
N HIS A 103 -11.56 -15.48 10.05
CA HIS A 103 -12.27 -15.89 8.85
C HIS A 103 -13.69 -16.34 9.23
N ARG A 104 -14.65 -15.87 8.45
CA ARG A 104 -16.06 -16.24 8.59
C ARG A 104 -16.64 -16.56 7.23
N SER A 105 -17.53 -17.55 7.19
CA SER A 105 -18.37 -17.72 6.01
C SER A 105 -19.25 -16.47 5.78
N ALA A 106 -19.75 -16.30 4.57
CA ALA A 106 -20.66 -15.18 4.28
C ALA A 106 -21.88 -15.18 5.21
N ALA A 107 -22.43 -16.38 5.49
CA ALA A 107 -23.57 -16.52 6.38
C ALA A 107 -23.23 -16.13 7.83
N ASP A 108 -22.07 -16.58 8.35
CA ASP A 108 -21.67 -16.24 9.71
C ASP A 108 -21.32 -14.77 9.88
N HIS A 109 -20.72 -14.17 8.83
CA HIS A 109 -20.45 -12.74 8.84
C HIS A 109 -21.74 -11.92 8.85
N LEU A 110 -22.73 -12.32 8.07
CA LEU A 110 -24.06 -11.69 8.09
C LEU A 110 -24.79 -11.88 9.43
N ARG A 111 -24.76 -13.08 10.02
CA ARG A 111 -25.31 -13.29 11.36
C ARG A 111 -24.66 -12.40 12.40
N ALA A 112 -23.33 -12.31 12.38
CA ALA A 112 -22.57 -11.48 13.31
C ALA A 112 -22.92 -9.99 13.22
N ALA A 113 -23.47 -9.54 12.10
CA ALA A 113 -23.95 -8.19 11.93
C ALA A 113 -25.14 -7.85 12.84
N PHE A 114 -25.95 -8.86 13.21
CA PHE A 114 -27.22 -8.68 13.93
C PHE A 114 -27.24 -9.27 15.34
N ASP A 115 -26.32 -10.16 15.69
CA ASP A 115 -26.28 -10.85 16.97
C ASP A 115 -25.36 -10.17 18.03
N GLY A 116 -24.99 -8.93 17.81
CA GLY A 116 -24.17 -8.17 18.76
C GLY A 116 -22.67 -8.45 18.72
N ARG A 117 -22.21 -9.41 17.94
CA ARG A 117 -20.77 -9.74 17.80
C ARG A 117 -19.98 -8.78 16.90
N ARG A 118 -20.62 -7.77 16.34
CA ARG A 118 -19.96 -6.76 15.54
C ARG A 118 -19.20 -5.77 16.43
N ARG A 119 -18.00 -5.40 16.02
CA ARG A 119 -17.16 -4.40 16.69
C ARG A 119 -17.30 -2.99 16.10
N GLU A 120 -18.04 -2.86 15.01
CA GLU A 120 -18.15 -1.65 14.20
C GLU A 120 -19.62 -1.33 13.90
N SER A 121 -19.89 -0.18 13.28
CA SER A 121 -21.22 0.12 12.78
C SER A 121 -21.68 -0.95 11.78
N LEU A 122 -22.99 -1.18 11.68
CA LEU A 122 -23.55 -2.18 10.77
C LEU A 122 -23.06 -2.01 9.33
N SER A 123 -23.10 -0.78 8.81
CA SER A 123 -22.67 -0.46 7.47
C SER A 123 -21.19 -0.80 7.24
N LYS A 124 -20.33 -0.50 8.22
CA LYS A 124 -18.90 -0.78 8.15
C LYS A 124 -18.64 -2.27 8.26
N HIS A 125 -19.28 -2.96 9.18
CA HIS A 125 -19.19 -4.41 9.33
C HIS A 125 -19.55 -5.13 8.03
N LEU A 126 -20.68 -4.79 7.42
CA LEU A 126 -21.11 -5.42 6.16
C LEU A 126 -20.15 -5.18 4.99
N ARG A 127 -19.42 -4.07 5.00
CA ARG A 127 -18.38 -3.77 3.99
C ARG A 127 -17.03 -4.43 4.28
N HIS A 128 -16.79 -4.88 5.49
CA HIS A 128 -15.54 -5.50 5.92
C HIS A 128 -15.58 -7.03 5.78
N TYR A 129 -16.04 -7.50 4.63
CA TYR A 129 -16.03 -8.90 4.25
C TYR A 129 -15.20 -9.11 2.98
N VAL A 130 -14.40 -10.14 2.97
CA VAL A 130 -13.66 -10.60 1.80
C VAL A 130 -13.67 -12.13 1.77
N ARG A 131 -13.86 -12.70 0.59
CA ARG A 131 -13.74 -14.14 0.39
C ARG A 131 -12.28 -14.53 0.27
N PRO A 132 -11.89 -15.76 0.67
CA PRO A 132 -10.55 -16.29 0.43
C PRO A 132 -10.12 -16.15 -1.03
N VAL A 133 -8.85 -15.79 -1.26
CA VAL A 133 -8.35 -15.41 -2.58
C VAL A 133 -7.22 -16.34 -3.02
N ALA A 134 -7.56 -17.43 -3.67
CA ALA A 134 -6.61 -18.46 -4.09
C ALA A 134 -5.51 -17.98 -5.06
N TRP A 135 -5.77 -16.93 -5.86
CA TRP A 135 -4.74 -16.42 -6.76
C TRP A 135 -3.66 -15.63 -6.02
N VAL A 136 -3.97 -15.06 -4.85
CA VAL A 136 -2.94 -14.42 -4.00
C VAL A 136 -1.97 -15.46 -3.48
N ASP A 137 -2.47 -16.59 -2.99
CA ASP A 137 -1.64 -17.72 -2.53
C ASP A 137 -0.67 -18.23 -3.61
N LYS A 138 -1.12 -18.27 -4.86
CA LYS A 138 -0.28 -18.69 -5.99
C LYS A 138 0.81 -17.69 -6.38
N LEU A 139 0.59 -16.41 -6.16
CA LEU A 139 1.49 -15.32 -6.58
C LEU A 139 2.36 -14.78 -5.43
N TRP A 140 1.89 -14.93 -4.20
CA TRP A 140 2.60 -14.52 -3.00
C TRP A 140 3.46 -15.68 -2.50
N ARG A 141 4.76 -15.48 -2.49
CA ARG A 141 5.74 -16.40 -1.89
C ARG A 141 6.60 -15.58 -0.94
N GLU A 142 6.73 -16.05 0.27
CA GLU A 142 7.66 -15.51 1.27
C GLU A 142 9.08 -15.99 0.98
#